data_e1ddc5308e9b9e7ae327441ac01f7acf
#
_entry.id   e1ddc5308e9b9e7ae327441ac01f7acf
#
_cell.length_a   1.000
_cell.length_b   1.000
_cell.length_c   1.000
_cell.angle_alpha   90.00
_cell.angle_beta   90.00
_cell.angle_gamma   90.00
#
_symmetry.space_group_name_H-M   'P 1'
#
loop_
_entity.id
_entity.type
_entity.pdbx_description
1 polymer ?
#
loop_
_entity_poly.entity_id
_entity_poly.type
_entity_poly.pdbx_seq_one_letter_code
_entity_poly.pdbx_strand_id
1 'polypeptide(L)'
;SNSNIHPGRKYPVGDRAARWALSEVHGLTDAVRRGPLQWHGPVYKSMENTEGRIRILFEKEGAEGLRLDRADARGFYVAGADQVFHHAEARVTGDRNTPPGVEVWSADVPNPVAVRYAWSNLPLGSLMNGKELPAFPFRTDTWPLKPHYGETLYQVVPANGDCPGQ
;
A
#
# COMPACT_ATOMS: atom_id res chain seq x y z
N SER A 1 7.07 6.80 -21.53
CA SER A 1 7.91 6.88 -20.33
C SER A 1 8.27 8.32 -20.07
N ASN A 2 7.88 8.83 -18.93
CA ASN A 2 8.25 10.21 -18.57
C ASN A 2 9.65 10.16 -17.94
N SER A 3 10.67 10.42 -18.75
CA SER A 3 12.08 10.51 -18.32
C SER A 3 12.38 11.78 -17.51
N ASN A 4 11.35 12.56 -17.18
CA ASN A 4 11.51 13.80 -16.43
C ASN A 4 11.68 13.51 -14.95
N ILE A 5 12.88 13.78 -14.42
CA ILE A 5 13.20 13.71 -12.98
C ILE A 5 12.49 14.81 -12.17
N HIS A 6 11.82 15.75 -12.81
CA HIS A 6 11.04 16.81 -12.18
C HIS A 6 9.55 16.51 -12.27
N PRO A 7 8.94 15.80 -11.29
CA PRO A 7 7.52 15.51 -11.31
C PRO A 7 6.70 16.81 -11.29
N GLY A 8 5.71 16.93 -12.17
CA GLY A 8 4.84 18.11 -12.26
C GLY A 8 3.95 18.31 -11.03
N ARG A 9 3.56 17.22 -10.36
CA ARG A 9 2.69 17.25 -9.18
C ARG A 9 3.50 17.25 -7.88
N LYS A 10 4.04 18.41 -7.49
CA LYS A 10 4.79 18.58 -6.22
C LYS A 10 3.91 18.96 -5.03
N TYR A 11 2.77 19.59 -5.29
CA TYR A 11 1.86 20.09 -4.26
C TYR A 11 1.44 19.01 -3.23
N PRO A 12 1.02 17.78 -3.61
CA PRO A 12 0.63 16.78 -2.63
C PRO A 12 1.77 16.34 -1.70
N VAL A 13 3.03 16.42 -2.15
CA VAL A 13 4.19 16.12 -1.32
C VAL A 13 4.41 17.23 -0.30
N GLY A 14 4.36 18.50 -0.75
CA GLY A 14 4.49 19.68 0.12
C GLY A 14 3.36 19.75 1.15
N ASP A 15 2.11 19.51 0.73
CA ASP A 15 0.94 19.48 1.63
C ASP A 15 1.11 18.46 2.75
N ARG A 16 1.51 17.22 2.43
CA ARG A 16 1.73 16.17 3.43
C ARG A 16 2.87 16.51 4.38
N ALA A 17 3.97 17.06 3.87
CA ALA A 17 5.09 17.49 4.69
C ALA A 17 4.68 18.64 5.64
N ALA A 18 3.89 19.60 5.15
CA ALA A 18 3.35 20.67 5.96
C ALA A 18 2.41 20.13 7.07
N ARG A 19 1.50 19.23 6.73
CA ARG A 19 0.60 18.59 7.72
C ARG A 19 1.38 17.84 8.79
N TRP A 20 2.43 17.11 8.41
CA TRP A 20 3.31 16.46 9.36
C TRP A 20 3.95 17.46 10.32
N ALA A 21 4.56 18.53 9.80
CA ALA A 21 5.18 19.55 10.64
C ALA A 21 4.16 20.22 11.57
N LEU A 22 2.98 20.56 11.06
CA LEU A 22 1.91 21.18 11.85
C LEU A 22 1.39 20.25 12.96
N SER A 23 1.27 18.94 12.69
CA SER A 23 0.84 17.96 13.68
C SER A 23 1.93 17.62 14.70
N GLU A 24 3.09 17.15 14.21
CA GLU A 24 4.11 16.51 15.05
C GLU A 24 5.07 17.53 15.70
N VAL A 25 5.34 18.64 15.02
CA VAL A 25 6.27 19.65 15.55
C VAL A 25 5.52 20.77 16.29
N HIS A 26 4.39 21.23 15.75
CA HIS A 26 3.63 22.35 16.30
C HIS A 26 2.41 21.95 17.12
N GLY A 27 2.07 20.64 17.18
CA GLY A 27 0.95 20.11 17.97
C GLY A 27 -0.42 20.63 17.55
N LEU A 28 -0.57 21.06 16.28
CA LEU A 28 -1.84 21.56 15.81
C LEU A 28 -2.86 20.44 15.66
N THR A 29 -4.08 20.75 16.04
CA THR A 29 -5.20 19.81 15.98
C THR A 29 -6.17 20.18 14.87
N ASP A 30 -6.91 19.19 14.39
CA ASP A 30 -8.04 19.38 13.49
C ASP A 30 -9.16 20.10 14.26
N ALA A 31 -9.48 21.32 13.87
CA ALA A 31 -10.48 22.16 14.56
C ALA A 31 -11.89 21.55 14.56
N VAL A 32 -12.22 20.73 13.56
CA VAL A 32 -13.52 20.08 13.43
C VAL A 32 -13.60 18.78 14.24
N ARG A 33 -12.54 17.97 14.20
CA ARG A 33 -12.52 16.64 14.83
C ARG A 33 -11.92 16.61 16.24
N ARG A 34 -11.36 17.71 16.70
CA ARG A 34 -10.74 17.86 18.03
C ARG A 34 -9.66 16.79 18.31
N GLY A 35 -8.96 16.35 17.28
CA GLY A 35 -7.88 15.36 17.36
C GLY A 35 -6.62 15.83 16.62
N PRO A 36 -5.55 15.04 16.63
CA PRO A 36 -4.34 15.36 15.86
C PRO A 36 -4.66 15.61 14.39
N LEU A 37 -3.97 16.57 13.77
CA LEU A 37 -4.10 16.82 12.35
C LEU A 37 -3.55 15.62 11.58
N GLN A 38 -4.41 14.90 10.89
CA GLN A 38 -4.01 13.70 10.15
C GLN A 38 -3.15 14.06 8.95
N TRP A 39 -1.93 13.57 8.94
CA TRP A 39 -0.94 13.82 7.90
C TRP A 39 -0.55 12.59 7.09
N HIS A 40 -0.91 11.38 7.56
CA HIS A 40 -0.63 10.11 6.89
C HIS A 40 -1.90 9.34 6.57
N GLY A 41 -1.80 8.48 5.58
CA GLY A 41 -2.80 7.50 5.22
C GLY A 41 -2.65 6.20 6.03
N PRO A 42 -3.24 5.09 5.53
CA PRO A 42 -3.18 3.79 6.20
C PRO A 42 -1.74 3.31 6.46
N VAL A 43 -1.49 2.85 7.69
CA VAL A 43 -0.23 2.24 8.12
C VAL A 43 -0.50 0.76 8.40
N TYR A 44 0.29 -0.12 7.81
CA TYR A 44 0.20 -1.56 8.04
C TYR A 44 0.37 -1.89 9.52
N LYS A 45 -0.50 -2.74 10.04
CA LYS A 45 -0.45 -3.23 11.42
C LYS A 45 -0.13 -4.72 11.50
N SER A 46 -0.96 -5.53 10.85
CA SER A 46 -0.86 -6.99 10.90
C SER A 46 -1.55 -7.62 9.70
N MET A 47 -1.36 -8.91 9.55
CA MET A 47 -2.11 -9.70 8.58
C MET A 47 -2.73 -10.92 9.22
N GLU A 48 -3.81 -11.42 8.61
CA GLU A 48 -4.51 -12.65 8.94
C GLU A 48 -4.58 -13.50 7.68
N ASN A 49 -4.20 -14.76 7.78
CA ASN A 49 -4.35 -15.72 6.68
C ASN A 49 -5.75 -16.35 6.73
N THR A 50 -6.44 -16.31 5.61
CA THR A 50 -7.67 -17.03 5.35
C THR A 50 -7.43 -17.96 4.16
N GLU A 51 -8.29 -18.94 3.94
CA GLU A 51 -8.13 -19.88 2.83
C GLU A 51 -7.95 -19.17 1.49
N GLY A 52 -6.74 -19.27 0.90
CA GLY A 52 -6.39 -18.67 -0.38
C GLY A 52 -6.29 -17.13 -0.42
N ARG A 53 -6.37 -16.46 0.74
CA ARG A 53 -6.35 -15.00 0.84
C ARG A 53 -5.57 -14.54 2.06
N ILE A 54 -5.07 -13.31 2.00
CA ILE A 54 -4.52 -12.62 3.16
C ILE A 54 -5.35 -11.37 3.42
N ARG A 55 -5.77 -11.19 4.65
CA ARG A 55 -6.40 -9.95 5.11
C ARG A 55 -5.38 -9.09 5.79
N ILE A 56 -5.19 -7.88 5.28
CA ILE A 56 -4.31 -6.85 5.83
C ILE A 56 -5.12 -5.95 6.74
N LEU A 57 -4.60 -5.73 7.94
CA LEU A 57 -5.16 -4.79 8.92
C LEU A 57 -4.25 -3.59 9.05
N PHE A 58 -4.84 -2.44 9.32
CA PHE A 58 -4.15 -1.16 9.45
C PHE A 58 -4.31 -0.57 10.84
N GLU A 59 -3.38 0.31 11.23
CA GLU A 59 -3.56 1.11 12.44
C GLU A 59 -4.83 1.95 12.31
N LYS A 60 -5.52 2.15 13.43
CA LYS A 60 -6.81 2.86 13.45
C LYS A 60 -6.66 4.30 12.94
N GLU A 61 -5.61 4.96 13.42
CA GLU A 61 -5.25 6.28 12.93
C GLU A 61 -4.79 6.15 11.46
N GLY A 62 -5.46 6.86 10.58
CA GLY A 62 -5.13 6.83 9.17
C GLY A 62 -5.93 5.83 8.31
N ALA A 63 -6.63 4.86 8.89
CA ALA A 63 -7.43 3.90 8.13
C ALA A 63 -8.92 4.29 8.00
N GLU A 64 -9.35 5.41 8.58
CA GLU A 64 -10.75 5.85 8.50
C GLU A 64 -11.13 6.17 7.06
N GLY A 65 -12.21 5.55 6.56
CA GLY A 65 -12.66 5.70 5.19
C GLY A 65 -11.72 5.03 4.18
N LEU A 66 -11.09 3.91 4.58
CA LEU A 66 -10.23 3.10 3.73
C LEU A 66 -10.90 2.79 2.40
N ARG A 67 -10.20 3.03 1.29
CA ARG A 67 -10.72 2.80 -0.05
C ARG A 67 -9.61 2.56 -1.07
N LEU A 68 -9.96 1.94 -2.16
CA LEU A 68 -9.12 1.88 -3.36
C LEU A 68 -9.49 3.04 -4.29
N ASP A 69 -8.51 3.80 -4.74
CA ASP A 69 -8.71 4.93 -5.69
C ASP A 69 -9.10 4.42 -7.08
N ARG A 70 -8.70 3.17 -7.40
CA ARG A 70 -8.97 2.53 -8.68
C ARG A 70 -9.52 1.13 -8.49
N ALA A 71 -10.40 0.73 -9.39
CA ALA A 71 -10.99 -0.60 -9.39
C ALA A 71 -9.96 -1.73 -9.64
N ASP A 72 -8.82 -1.41 -10.26
CA ASP A 72 -7.75 -2.37 -10.57
C ASP A 72 -6.81 -2.68 -9.40
N ALA A 73 -7.10 -2.15 -8.21
CA ALA A 73 -6.41 -2.47 -6.95
C ALA A 73 -4.86 -2.48 -7.06
N ARG A 74 -4.30 -1.53 -7.81
CA ARG A 74 -2.85 -1.48 -8.12
C ARG A 74 -1.97 -1.45 -6.89
N GLY A 75 -0.82 -2.09 -7.04
CA GLY A 75 0.28 -2.04 -6.08
C GLY A 75 0.32 -3.20 -5.10
N PHE A 76 -0.64 -4.12 -5.15
CA PHE A 76 -0.60 -5.32 -4.33
C PHE A 76 0.04 -6.48 -5.07
N TYR A 77 0.90 -7.20 -4.34
CA TYR A 77 1.58 -8.40 -4.80
C TYR A 77 1.55 -9.43 -3.68
N VAL A 78 1.32 -10.69 -4.02
CA VAL A 78 1.32 -11.82 -3.08
C VAL A 78 2.33 -12.87 -3.52
N ALA A 79 2.89 -13.58 -2.55
CA ALA A 79 3.79 -14.70 -2.79
C ALA A 79 3.42 -15.88 -1.91
N GLY A 80 3.66 -17.08 -2.43
CA GLY A 80 3.64 -18.34 -1.70
C GLY A 80 4.96 -18.62 -0.98
N ALA A 81 5.16 -19.83 -0.53
CA ALA A 81 6.39 -20.27 0.13
C ALA A 81 7.62 -20.27 -0.82
N ASP A 82 7.39 -20.22 -2.12
CA ASP A 82 8.41 -20.10 -3.17
C ASP A 82 9.04 -18.70 -3.25
N GLN A 83 8.45 -17.70 -2.55
CA GLN A 83 8.89 -16.30 -2.52
C GLN A 83 8.82 -15.57 -3.87
N VAL A 84 8.04 -16.11 -4.82
CA VAL A 84 7.77 -15.46 -6.10
C VAL A 84 6.53 -14.59 -5.97
N PHE A 85 6.69 -13.28 -6.27
CA PHE A 85 5.61 -12.31 -6.16
C PHE A 85 4.81 -12.21 -7.45
N HIS A 86 3.50 -12.38 -7.35
CA HIS A 86 2.52 -12.22 -8.43
C HIS A 86 1.64 -11.01 -8.14
N HIS A 87 1.09 -10.41 -9.19
CA HIS A 87 0.06 -9.40 -9.05
C HIS A 87 -1.12 -9.97 -8.27
N ALA A 88 -1.66 -9.15 -7.38
CA ALA A 88 -2.80 -9.53 -6.58
C ALA A 88 -4.01 -8.64 -6.86
N GLU A 89 -5.18 -9.26 -6.82
CA GLU A 89 -6.44 -8.56 -6.64
C GLU A 89 -6.57 -8.12 -5.19
N ALA A 90 -7.32 -7.04 -4.97
CA ALA A 90 -7.57 -6.57 -3.62
C ALA A 90 -8.99 -6.01 -3.47
N ARG A 91 -9.56 -6.18 -2.29
CA ARG A 91 -10.88 -5.69 -1.92
C ARG A 91 -10.83 -5.10 -0.52
N VAL A 92 -11.37 -3.90 -0.35
CA VAL A 92 -11.59 -3.33 0.98
C VAL A 92 -12.67 -4.14 1.71
N THR A 93 -12.40 -4.45 2.96
CA THR A 93 -13.29 -5.20 3.87
C THR A 93 -13.46 -4.43 5.17
N GLY A 94 -14.47 -4.82 5.91
CA GLY A 94 -14.82 -4.20 7.18
C GLY A 94 -16.19 -3.54 7.12
N ASP A 95 -16.80 -3.46 8.26
CA ASP A 95 -18.10 -2.84 8.48
C ASP A 95 -18.13 -2.11 9.83
N ARG A 96 -19.31 -1.86 10.38
CA ARG A 96 -19.48 -1.20 11.69
C ARG A 96 -18.90 -2.01 12.85
N ASN A 97 -18.81 -3.34 12.71
CA ASN A 97 -18.40 -4.28 13.75
C ASN A 97 -16.99 -4.84 13.51
N THR A 98 -16.48 -4.72 12.29
CA THR A 98 -15.21 -5.30 11.85
C THR A 98 -14.24 -4.20 11.44
N PRO A 99 -13.01 -4.17 11.95
CA PRO A 99 -12.02 -3.18 11.55
C PRO A 99 -11.84 -3.12 10.04
N PRO A 100 -11.64 -1.93 9.47
CA PRO A 100 -11.34 -1.80 8.05
C PRO A 100 -10.04 -2.52 7.71
N GLY A 101 -10.04 -3.24 6.61
CA GLY A 101 -8.90 -3.99 6.12
C GLY A 101 -8.94 -4.15 4.60
N VAL A 102 -7.97 -4.88 4.07
CA VAL A 102 -7.92 -5.23 2.66
C VAL A 102 -7.66 -6.72 2.54
N GLU A 103 -8.55 -7.45 1.88
CA GLU A 103 -8.28 -8.80 1.42
C GLU A 103 -7.51 -8.77 0.12
N VAL A 104 -6.48 -9.62 0.02
CA VAL A 104 -5.57 -9.71 -1.12
C VAL A 104 -5.45 -11.17 -1.54
N TRP A 105 -5.50 -11.45 -2.84
CA TRP A 105 -5.37 -12.80 -3.39
C TRP A 105 -4.85 -12.78 -4.82
N SER A 106 -4.39 -13.92 -5.31
CA SER A 106 -4.07 -14.14 -6.72
C SER A 106 -4.44 -15.57 -7.10
N ALA A 107 -4.97 -15.75 -8.29
CA ALA A 107 -5.23 -17.08 -8.84
C ALA A 107 -3.94 -17.90 -9.03
N ASP A 108 -2.83 -17.21 -9.28
CA ASP A 108 -1.49 -17.81 -9.47
C ASP A 108 -0.86 -18.26 -8.15
N VAL A 109 -1.41 -17.84 -6.98
CA VAL A 109 -0.87 -18.15 -5.65
C VAL A 109 -1.98 -18.67 -4.76
N PRO A 110 -2.32 -19.97 -4.85
CA PRO A 110 -3.43 -20.56 -4.08
C PRO A 110 -3.25 -20.47 -2.56
N ASN A 111 -2.00 -20.47 -2.09
CA ASN A 111 -1.66 -20.42 -0.67
C ASN A 111 -0.70 -19.25 -0.42
N PRO A 112 -1.19 -18.00 -0.42
CA PRO A 112 -0.34 -16.84 -0.20
C PRO A 112 0.12 -16.78 1.26
N VAL A 113 1.39 -16.45 1.47
CA VAL A 113 2.01 -16.30 2.79
C VAL A 113 2.62 -14.92 3.02
N ALA A 114 2.76 -14.11 1.96
CA ALA A 114 3.32 -12.78 2.03
C ALA A 114 2.62 -11.80 1.10
N VAL A 115 2.57 -10.53 1.51
CA VAL A 115 2.04 -9.41 0.74
C VAL A 115 3.07 -8.30 0.68
N ARG A 116 3.20 -7.66 -0.49
CA ARG A 116 3.89 -6.38 -0.66
C ARG A 116 2.94 -5.38 -1.29
N TYR A 117 2.96 -4.16 -0.79
CA TYR A 117 2.15 -3.07 -1.31
C TYR A 117 3.04 -1.88 -1.67
N ALA A 118 2.91 -1.39 -2.92
CA ALA A 118 3.69 -0.27 -3.45
C ALA A 118 5.21 -0.42 -3.23
N TRP A 119 5.69 -1.67 -3.15
CA TRP A 119 7.09 -2.03 -2.88
C TRP A 119 7.84 -2.21 -4.19
N SER A 120 8.09 -1.11 -4.90
CA SER A 120 8.79 -1.08 -6.18
C SER A 120 9.46 0.27 -6.43
N ASN A 121 10.37 0.32 -7.41
CA ASN A 121 11.02 1.56 -7.84
C ASN A 121 10.05 2.57 -8.48
N LEU A 122 8.92 2.07 -9.01
CA LEU A 122 7.81 2.88 -9.51
C LEU A 122 6.52 2.42 -8.82
N PRO A 123 6.28 2.84 -7.58
CA PRO A 123 5.12 2.39 -6.82
C PRO A 123 3.82 2.98 -7.39
N LEU A 124 2.93 2.11 -7.81
CA LEU A 124 1.61 2.45 -8.34
C LEU A 124 0.52 2.02 -7.33
N GLY A 125 0.60 2.52 -6.10
CA GLY A 125 -0.37 2.19 -5.07
C GLY A 125 -1.70 2.91 -5.26
N SER A 126 -2.83 2.22 -5.02
CA SER A 126 -4.19 2.76 -5.12
C SER A 126 -4.93 2.84 -3.78
N LEU A 127 -4.31 2.39 -2.69
CA LEU A 127 -4.93 2.40 -1.36
C LEU A 127 -4.78 3.76 -0.69
N MET A 128 -5.89 4.29 -0.18
CA MET A 128 -5.93 5.56 0.53
C MET A 128 -7.04 5.57 1.59
N ASN A 129 -7.03 6.59 2.41
CA ASN A 129 -8.10 6.82 3.38
C ASN A 129 -9.15 7.82 2.86
N GLY A 130 -10.16 8.10 3.68
CA GLY A 130 -11.23 9.06 3.36
C GLY A 130 -10.78 10.51 3.24
N LYS A 131 -9.54 10.85 3.63
CA LYS A 131 -8.92 12.17 3.45
C LYS A 131 -7.96 12.24 2.26
N GLU A 132 -8.03 11.24 1.37
CA GLU A 132 -7.18 11.14 0.17
C GLU A 132 -5.67 11.02 0.47
N LEU A 133 -5.33 10.58 1.68
CA LEU A 133 -3.96 10.32 2.05
C LEU A 133 -3.61 8.88 1.66
N PRO A 134 -2.56 8.67 0.84
CA PRO A 134 -2.18 7.34 0.39
C PRO A 134 -1.59 6.51 1.53
N ALA A 135 -1.79 5.19 1.46
CA ALA A 135 -1.13 4.26 2.36
C ALA A 135 0.38 4.29 2.16
N PHE A 136 1.12 4.06 3.24
CA PHE A 136 2.55 3.83 3.14
C PHE A 136 2.84 2.50 2.45
N PRO A 137 3.95 2.41 1.68
CA PRO A 137 4.45 1.14 1.20
C PRO A 137 4.74 0.20 2.37
N PHE A 138 4.41 -1.08 2.21
CA PHE A 138 4.71 -2.09 3.22
C PHE A 138 5.04 -3.44 2.61
N ARG A 139 5.66 -4.29 3.40
CA ARG A 139 5.81 -5.71 3.17
C ARG A 139 5.51 -6.47 4.45
N THR A 140 4.97 -7.67 4.33
CA THR A 140 4.68 -8.55 5.48
C THR A 140 5.77 -9.60 5.69
N ASP A 141 6.63 -9.79 4.70
CA ASP A 141 7.75 -10.75 4.73
C ASP A 141 8.99 -10.13 5.36
N THR A 142 9.86 -11.01 5.88
CA THR A 142 11.20 -10.67 6.38
C THR A 142 12.30 -11.22 5.50
N TRP A 143 11.97 -11.69 4.28
CA TRP A 143 12.93 -12.30 3.38
C TRP A 143 14.05 -11.35 2.99
N PRO A 144 15.27 -11.83 2.78
CA PRO A 144 16.36 -10.98 2.31
C PRO A 144 16.00 -10.26 1.02
N LEU A 145 16.25 -8.96 0.97
CA LEU A 145 16.16 -8.21 -0.28
C LEU A 145 17.40 -8.51 -1.11
N LYS A 146 17.19 -8.87 -2.38
CA LYS A 146 18.30 -9.02 -3.31
C LYS A 146 18.93 -7.64 -3.57
N PRO A 147 20.25 -7.49 -3.53
CA PRO A 147 20.91 -6.24 -3.90
C PRO A 147 20.55 -5.85 -5.33
N HIS A 148 20.21 -4.59 -5.55
CA HIS A 148 19.87 -4.10 -6.88
C HIS A 148 21.12 -3.54 -7.57
N TYR A 149 21.70 -4.33 -8.46
CA TYR A 149 22.71 -3.90 -9.40
C TYR A 149 22.18 -3.98 -10.83
N GLY A 150 21.12 -3.20 -11.13
CA GLY A 150 20.50 -3.19 -12.46
C GLY A 150 19.44 -4.28 -12.71
N GLU A 151 19.20 -5.16 -11.74
CA GLU A 151 18.16 -6.18 -11.82
C GLU A 151 16.96 -5.83 -10.91
N THR A 152 15.80 -6.38 -11.21
CA THR A 152 14.59 -6.20 -10.38
C THR A 152 14.84 -6.73 -8.96
N LEU A 153 14.54 -5.93 -7.93
CA LEU A 153 14.73 -6.28 -6.52
C LEU A 153 13.94 -7.52 -6.08
N TYR A 154 12.98 -7.95 -6.86
CA TYR A 154 12.15 -9.14 -6.67
C TYR A 154 11.58 -9.56 -8.02
N GLN A 155 11.35 -10.83 -8.20
CA GLN A 155 10.61 -11.30 -9.34
C GLN A 155 9.14 -10.98 -9.14
N VAL A 156 8.57 -10.18 -10.01
CA VAL A 156 7.13 -9.95 -10.12
C VAL A 156 6.73 -10.54 -11.46
N VAL A 157 5.87 -11.53 -11.43
CA VAL A 157 5.27 -12.08 -12.64
C VAL A 157 4.00 -11.25 -12.92
N PRO A 158 3.95 -10.47 -14.01
CA PRO A 158 2.73 -9.74 -14.37
C PRO A 158 1.62 -10.72 -14.73
N ALA A 159 0.39 -10.37 -14.40
CA ALA A 159 -0.79 -11.19 -14.70
C ALA A 159 -0.96 -11.53 -16.21
N ASN A 160 -0.36 -10.73 -17.09
CA ASN A 160 -0.47 -10.87 -18.56
C ASN A 160 0.84 -11.25 -19.24
N GLY A 161 1.88 -11.67 -18.53
CA GLY A 161 3.17 -12.02 -19.10
C GLY A 161 4.00 -10.84 -19.61
N ASP A 162 3.48 -9.62 -19.55
CA ASP A 162 4.19 -8.42 -19.98
C ASP A 162 5.06 -7.87 -18.85
N CYS A 163 6.37 -7.91 -19.01
CA CYS A 163 7.27 -7.21 -18.10
C CYS A 163 7.04 -5.70 -18.20
N PRO A 164 6.78 -4.98 -17.11
CA PRO A 164 6.78 -3.53 -17.14
C PRO A 164 8.21 -3.04 -17.31
N GLY A 165 8.59 -2.66 -18.53
CA GLY A 165 9.88 -2.02 -18.78
C GLY A 165 10.68 -2.53 -19.99
N GLN A 166 10.03 -2.76 -21.11
CA GLN A 166 10.68 -2.68 -22.44
C GLN A 166 10.24 -1.41 -23.14
#